data_8bb52f6ccc36787b74c416c93dd027e3
#
_entry.id   8bb52f6ccc36787b74c416c93dd027e3
#
_cell.length_a   1.000
_cell.length_b   1.000
_cell.length_c   1.000
_cell.angle_alpha   90.00
_cell.angle_beta   90.00
_cell.angle_gamma   90.00
#
_symmetry.space_group_name_H-M   'P 1'
#
loop_
_entity.id
_entity.type
_entity.pdbx_description
1 polymer ?
#
loop_
_entity_poly.entity_id
_entity_poly.type
_entity_poly.pdbx_seq_one_letter_code
_entity_poly.pdbx_strand_id
1 'polypeptide(L)'
;ANWIRVGYCQGNFNSDNCAAGGFTLDYGPFGFCELFDPRFQPWTGGGAHFCFFNQPVAAEANYRMFWKSLRTLMEGQAEVQAQLDQLLEGFPAAMQEAMQRMWSSKIGLPTADDDLVQELLKLIGQSFHRLFIDSVDVGLTAIIAAIPRHPLEHRTSLIQ
;
A
#
# COMPACT_ATOMS: atom_id res chain seq x y z
N ALA A 1 -1.66 0.98 2.91
CA ALA A 1 -2.59 0.47 1.90
C ALA A 1 -3.42 1.60 1.26
N ASN A 2 -4.19 2.39 2.03
CA ASN A 2 -5.07 3.42 1.47
C ASN A 2 -4.34 4.51 0.67
N TRP A 3 -3.16 4.94 1.07
CA TRP A 3 -2.34 5.86 0.28
C TRP A 3 -1.96 5.27 -1.08
N ILE A 4 -1.51 4.02 -1.09
CA ILE A 4 -1.22 3.30 -2.33
C ILE A 4 -2.46 3.20 -3.22
N ARG A 5 -3.63 2.96 -2.62
CA ARG A 5 -4.90 2.86 -3.34
C ARG A 5 -5.23 4.11 -4.15
N VAL A 6 -4.94 5.30 -3.63
CA VAL A 6 -5.28 6.58 -4.26
C VAL A 6 -4.11 7.28 -4.94
N GLY A 7 -2.95 6.65 -5.02
CA GLY A 7 -1.77 7.26 -5.64
C GLY A 7 -1.08 8.32 -4.77
N TYR A 8 -1.41 8.41 -3.48
CA TYR A 8 -0.82 9.38 -2.56
C TYR A 8 0.57 8.94 -2.10
N CYS A 9 1.53 9.85 -2.15
CA CYS A 9 2.86 9.68 -1.63
C CYS A 9 3.20 10.77 -0.61
N GLN A 10 3.50 10.34 0.62
CA GLN A 10 4.04 11.20 1.66
C GLN A 10 5.57 11.26 1.48
N GLY A 11 6.07 12.27 0.81
CA GLY A 11 7.47 12.38 0.41
C GLY A 11 8.47 12.47 1.56
N ASN A 12 8.02 12.89 2.75
CA ASN A 12 8.79 12.91 3.99
C ASN A 12 8.08 12.07 5.07
N PHE A 13 7.99 10.76 4.86
CA PHE A 13 7.29 9.84 5.76
C PHE A 13 8.18 9.38 6.92
N ASN A 14 8.78 10.35 7.62
CA ASN A 14 9.45 10.12 8.90
C ASN A 14 8.43 9.86 10.02
N SER A 15 8.89 9.34 11.14
CA SER A 15 8.03 9.03 12.30
C SER A 15 7.39 10.26 12.94
N ASP A 16 7.99 11.45 12.83
CA ASP A 16 7.41 12.72 13.25
C ASP A 16 6.29 13.24 12.33
N ASN A 17 6.19 12.71 11.11
CA ASN A 17 5.14 12.98 10.15
C ASN A 17 4.13 11.81 10.04
N CYS A 18 4.11 10.93 11.02
CA CYS A 18 3.23 9.76 11.08
C CYS A 18 2.31 9.84 12.31
N ALA A 19 1.02 10.01 12.08
CA ALA A 19 0.06 10.05 13.18
C ALA A 19 -0.16 8.66 13.79
N ALA A 20 0.09 8.52 15.10
CA ALA A 20 -0.19 7.30 15.85
C ALA A 20 -1.68 6.88 15.78
N GLY A 21 -2.58 7.84 15.59
CA GLY A 21 -4.02 7.60 15.42
C GLY A 21 -4.42 7.11 14.02
N GLY A 22 -3.49 6.92 13.09
CA GLY A 22 -3.75 6.34 11.77
C GLY A 22 -4.41 7.28 10.75
N PHE A 23 -4.49 8.57 11.03
CA PHE A 23 -4.97 9.57 10.07
C PHE A 23 -3.80 10.18 9.27
N THR A 24 -4.11 10.71 8.09
CA THR A 24 -3.12 11.40 7.26
C THR A 24 -2.86 12.79 7.82
N LEU A 25 -1.58 13.11 8.07
CA LEU A 25 -1.17 14.46 8.41
C LEU A 25 -0.92 15.24 7.12
N ASP A 26 -1.53 16.40 6.99
CA ASP A 26 -1.23 17.39 5.96
C ASP A 26 0.01 18.20 6.38
N TYR A 27 1.17 17.53 6.40
CA TYR A 27 2.42 18.15 6.85
C TYR A 27 3.60 17.61 6.03
N GLY A 28 4.42 18.53 5.53
CA GLY A 28 5.56 18.21 4.69
C GLY A 28 5.20 17.99 3.22
N PRO A 29 6.18 17.66 2.39
CA PRO A 29 5.98 17.44 0.97
C PRO A 29 5.21 16.15 0.72
N PHE A 30 4.05 16.26 0.09
CA PHE A 30 3.25 15.14 -0.40
C PHE A 30 2.82 15.40 -1.83
N GLY A 31 2.34 14.37 -2.51
CA GLY A 31 1.79 14.48 -3.85
C GLY A 31 1.02 13.24 -4.27
N PHE A 32 0.32 13.37 -5.37
CA PHE A 32 -0.37 12.26 -6.01
C PHE A 32 0.34 11.89 -7.32
N CYS A 33 0.45 10.60 -7.59
CA CYS A 33 0.95 10.13 -8.88
C CYS A 33 -0.04 10.52 -9.99
N GLU A 34 0.39 11.31 -10.96
CA GLU A 34 -0.37 11.56 -12.20
C GLU A 34 -0.25 10.37 -13.16
N LEU A 35 0.94 9.80 -13.22
CA LEU A 35 1.26 8.57 -13.93
C LEU A 35 1.74 7.54 -12.93
N PHE A 36 1.48 6.26 -13.20
CA PHE A 36 1.96 5.20 -12.33
C PHE A 36 3.50 5.12 -12.38
N ASP A 37 4.13 5.53 -11.30
CA ASP A 37 5.55 5.37 -11.06
C ASP A 37 5.77 4.85 -9.63
N PRO A 38 6.19 3.59 -9.47
CA PRO A 38 6.50 3.02 -8.15
C PRO A 38 7.56 3.82 -7.37
N ARG A 39 8.41 4.56 -8.06
CA ARG A 39 9.48 5.37 -7.49
C ARG A 39 9.12 6.84 -7.39
N PHE A 40 7.87 7.20 -7.70
CA PHE A 40 7.42 8.59 -7.55
C PHE A 40 7.75 9.13 -6.17
N GLN A 41 8.38 10.30 -6.15
CA GLN A 41 8.79 11.00 -4.93
C GLN A 41 8.52 12.50 -5.12
N PRO A 42 7.53 13.07 -4.39
CA PRO A 42 7.18 14.49 -4.52
C PRO A 42 8.22 15.43 -3.92
N TRP A 43 9.13 14.90 -3.09
CA TRP A 43 10.16 15.68 -2.43
C TRP A 43 11.55 15.30 -2.90
N THR A 44 12.26 16.23 -3.52
CA THR A 44 13.60 16.01 -4.06
C THR A 44 14.65 15.64 -3.01
N GLY A 45 14.44 15.99 -1.75
CA GLY A 45 15.29 15.63 -0.60
C GLY A 45 14.97 14.27 0.03
N GLY A 46 13.88 13.60 -0.39
CA GLY A 46 13.33 12.44 0.30
C GLY A 46 14.02 11.11 0.05
N GLY A 47 14.78 10.99 -1.03
CA GLY A 47 15.40 9.73 -1.43
C GLY A 47 14.39 8.60 -1.75
N ALA A 48 14.91 7.44 -2.13
CA ALA A 48 14.09 6.30 -2.55
C ALA A 48 13.28 5.65 -1.41
N HIS A 49 13.70 5.83 -0.16
CA HIS A 49 13.08 5.17 0.99
C HIS A 49 11.66 5.68 1.31
N PHE A 50 11.30 6.88 0.85
CA PHE A 50 9.94 7.43 0.96
C PHE A 50 9.18 7.47 -0.35
N CYS A 51 9.68 6.81 -1.41
CA CYS A 51 8.96 6.78 -2.68
C CYS A 51 7.64 5.97 -2.56
N PHE A 52 6.77 6.18 -3.52
CA PHE A 52 5.39 5.72 -3.52
C PHE A 52 5.20 4.26 -3.10
N PHE A 53 5.89 3.31 -3.75
CA PHE A 53 5.75 1.88 -3.43
C PHE A 53 6.62 1.43 -2.24
N ASN A 54 7.49 2.27 -1.73
CA ASN A 54 8.26 1.96 -0.53
C ASN A 54 7.57 2.42 0.77
N GLN A 55 6.42 3.08 0.68
CA GLN A 55 5.67 3.56 1.85
C GLN A 55 5.30 2.44 2.86
N PRO A 56 4.95 1.19 2.46
CA PRO A 56 4.74 0.10 3.41
C PRO A 56 5.97 -0.20 4.27
N VAL A 57 7.16 -0.17 3.67
CA VAL A 57 8.45 -0.38 4.38
C VAL A 57 8.74 0.79 5.32
N ALA A 58 8.52 2.03 4.87
CA ALA A 58 8.65 3.21 5.71
C ALA A 58 7.65 3.20 6.89
N ALA A 59 6.42 2.73 6.65
CA ALA A 59 5.41 2.56 7.70
C ALA A 59 5.85 1.54 8.76
N GLU A 60 6.47 0.44 8.37
CA GLU A 60 7.03 -0.53 9.32
C GLU A 60 8.15 0.10 10.17
N ALA A 61 9.04 0.86 9.54
CA ALA A 61 10.10 1.57 10.27
C ALA A 61 9.52 2.55 11.30
N ASN A 62 8.50 3.33 10.91
CA ASN A 62 7.79 4.25 11.80
C ASN A 62 7.07 3.51 12.94
N TYR A 63 6.42 2.39 12.64
CA TYR A 63 5.77 1.56 13.63
C TYR A 63 6.76 0.99 14.64
N ARG A 64 7.94 0.58 14.19
CA ARG A 64 9.05 0.14 15.05
C ARG A 64 9.55 1.25 15.99
N MET A 65 9.62 2.49 15.51
CA MET A 65 9.99 3.64 16.35
C MET A 65 8.91 3.92 17.40
N PHE A 66 7.64 3.85 17.03
CA PHE A 66 6.51 4.00 17.95
C PHE A 66 6.50 2.89 19.02
N TRP A 67 6.66 1.64 18.61
CA TRP A 67 6.82 0.49 19.51
C TRP A 67 7.95 0.71 20.51
N LYS A 68 9.12 1.18 20.04
CA LYS A 68 10.27 1.45 20.91
C LYS A 68 9.96 2.50 21.98
N SER A 69 9.23 3.54 21.62
CA SER A 69 8.80 4.58 22.56
C SER A 69 7.83 4.02 23.62
N LEU A 70 6.84 3.24 23.21
CA LEU A 70 5.88 2.61 24.13
C LEU A 70 6.54 1.60 25.05
N ARG A 71 7.46 0.79 24.51
CA ARG A 71 8.19 -0.22 25.29
C ARG A 71 8.98 0.40 26.45
N THR A 72 9.58 1.57 26.22
CA THR A 72 10.30 2.32 27.27
C THR A 72 9.33 2.81 28.36
N LEU A 73 8.14 3.26 27.98
CA LEU A 73 7.12 3.71 28.95
C LEU A 73 6.54 2.56 29.78
N MET A 74 6.59 1.33 29.27
CA MET A 74 6.07 0.12 29.93
C MET A 74 7.18 -0.68 30.65
N GLU A 75 8.27 -0.02 31.02
CA GLU A 75 9.36 -0.65 31.74
C GLU A 75 8.87 -1.26 33.07
N GLY A 76 9.24 -2.52 33.35
CA GLY A 76 8.77 -3.28 34.51
C GLY A 76 7.43 -3.99 34.35
N GLN A 77 6.73 -3.83 33.22
CA GLN A 77 5.44 -4.47 32.92
C GLN A 77 5.63 -5.59 31.88
N ALA A 78 6.19 -6.72 32.29
CA ALA A 78 6.61 -7.79 31.36
C ALA A 78 5.50 -8.31 30.44
N GLU A 79 4.27 -8.46 30.93
CA GLU A 79 3.12 -8.93 30.13
C GLU A 79 2.75 -7.91 29.04
N VAL A 80 2.75 -6.61 29.38
CA VAL A 80 2.44 -5.54 28.42
C VAL A 80 3.54 -5.45 27.38
N GLN A 81 4.81 -5.58 27.79
CA GLN A 81 5.94 -5.60 26.86
C GLN A 81 5.85 -6.78 25.89
N ALA A 82 5.48 -7.97 26.35
CA ALA A 82 5.28 -9.13 25.49
C ALA A 82 4.15 -8.92 24.47
N GLN A 83 3.04 -8.29 24.87
CA GLN A 83 1.96 -7.93 23.94
C GLN A 83 2.40 -6.90 22.90
N LEU A 84 3.18 -5.89 23.28
CA LEU A 84 3.76 -4.92 22.35
C LEU A 84 4.71 -5.58 21.35
N ASP A 85 5.53 -6.53 21.80
CA ASP A 85 6.45 -7.28 20.96
C ASP A 85 5.68 -8.13 19.91
N GLN A 86 4.60 -8.81 20.32
CA GLN A 86 3.72 -9.54 19.40
C GLN A 86 3.06 -8.63 18.36
N LEU A 87 2.63 -7.43 18.74
CA LEU A 87 2.06 -6.46 17.79
C LEU A 87 3.10 -6.00 16.75
N LEU A 88 4.35 -5.81 17.17
CA LEU A 88 5.44 -5.48 16.23
C LEU A 88 5.70 -6.63 15.26
N GLU A 89 5.80 -7.86 15.76
CA GLU A 89 6.01 -9.06 14.95
C GLU A 89 4.87 -9.30 13.95
N GLY A 90 3.64 -8.96 14.33
CA GLY A 90 2.46 -9.08 13.48
C GLY A 90 2.33 -8.02 12.38
N PHE A 91 3.10 -6.92 12.43
CA PHE A 91 2.94 -5.80 11.50
C PHE A 91 3.13 -6.18 10.02
N PRO A 92 4.16 -6.96 9.61
CA PRO A 92 4.33 -7.36 8.21
C PRO A 92 3.13 -8.14 7.66
N ALA A 93 2.61 -9.08 8.42
CA ALA A 93 1.43 -9.87 8.02
C ALA A 93 0.17 -9.00 7.89
N ALA A 94 -0.06 -8.10 8.85
CA ALA A 94 -1.18 -7.15 8.79
C ALA A 94 -1.07 -6.20 7.60
N MET A 95 0.14 -5.74 7.27
CA MET A 95 0.38 -4.89 6.09
C MET A 95 0.12 -5.65 4.81
N GLN A 96 0.63 -6.88 4.70
CA GLN A 96 0.40 -7.73 3.53
C GLN A 96 -1.09 -7.96 3.31
N GLU A 97 -1.82 -8.36 4.33
CA GLU A 97 -3.27 -8.56 4.25
C GLU A 97 -4.01 -7.28 3.84
N ALA A 98 -3.64 -6.12 4.39
CA ALA A 98 -4.23 -4.84 4.02
C ALA A 98 -3.95 -4.48 2.55
N MET A 99 -2.76 -4.79 2.04
CA MET A 99 -2.42 -4.58 0.63
C MET A 99 -3.19 -5.53 -0.28
N GLN A 100 -3.29 -6.81 0.06
CA GLN A 100 -4.07 -7.79 -0.70
C GLN A 100 -5.55 -7.41 -0.78
N ARG A 101 -6.17 -7.05 0.34
CA ARG A 101 -7.56 -6.55 0.36
C ARG A 101 -7.73 -5.30 -0.51
N MET A 102 -6.80 -4.37 -0.42
CA MET A 102 -6.84 -3.14 -1.21
C MET A 102 -6.78 -3.45 -2.70
N TRP A 103 -5.85 -4.29 -3.16
CA TRP A 103 -5.72 -4.64 -4.57
C TRP A 103 -6.93 -5.42 -5.06
N SER A 104 -7.39 -6.43 -4.32
CA SER A 104 -8.57 -7.21 -4.67
C SER A 104 -9.80 -6.32 -4.84
N SER A 105 -10.04 -5.42 -3.87
CA SER A 105 -11.14 -4.46 -3.95
C SER A 105 -11.00 -3.49 -5.12
N LYS A 106 -9.77 -3.04 -5.43
CA LYS A 106 -9.51 -2.10 -6.52
C LYS A 106 -9.81 -2.68 -7.89
N ILE A 107 -9.59 -3.97 -8.07
CA ILE A 107 -9.84 -4.67 -9.35
C ILE A 107 -11.09 -5.54 -9.34
N GLY A 108 -11.92 -5.43 -8.29
CA GLY A 108 -13.22 -6.09 -8.20
C GLY A 108 -13.15 -7.60 -7.97
N LEU A 109 -12.05 -8.11 -7.39
CA LEU A 109 -11.94 -9.53 -7.04
C LEU A 109 -12.61 -9.81 -5.69
N PRO A 110 -13.34 -10.91 -5.56
CA PRO A 110 -13.93 -11.33 -4.29
C PRO A 110 -12.88 -11.86 -3.29
N THR A 111 -11.75 -12.37 -3.79
CA THR A 111 -10.64 -12.93 -3.00
C THR A 111 -9.31 -12.41 -3.51
N ALA A 112 -8.28 -12.47 -2.66
CA ALA A 112 -6.93 -12.10 -3.06
C ALA A 112 -6.37 -13.08 -4.12
N ASP A 113 -5.74 -12.52 -5.15
CA ASP A 113 -5.03 -13.24 -6.20
C ASP A 113 -3.73 -12.46 -6.47
N ASP A 114 -2.67 -12.87 -5.79
CA ASP A 114 -1.39 -12.17 -5.82
C ASP A 114 -0.73 -12.26 -7.20
N ASP A 115 -0.89 -13.38 -7.92
CA ASP A 115 -0.32 -13.57 -9.25
C ASP A 115 -0.98 -12.61 -10.25
N LEU A 116 -2.30 -12.49 -10.19
CA LEU A 116 -3.04 -11.55 -11.03
C LEU A 116 -2.67 -10.10 -10.72
N VAL A 117 -2.51 -9.76 -9.44
CA VAL A 117 -2.07 -8.41 -9.03
C VAL A 117 -0.67 -8.11 -9.55
N GLN A 118 0.26 -9.06 -9.46
CA GLN A 118 1.62 -8.88 -9.97
C GLN A 118 1.65 -8.71 -11.50
N GLU A 119 0.86 -9.48 -12.23
CA GLU A 119 0.72 -9.31 -13.67
C GLU A 119 0.15 -7.95 -14.04
N LEU A 120 -0.90 -7.52 -13.33
CA LEU A 120 -1.51 -6.20 -13.51
C LEU A 120 -0.49 -5.07 -13.28
N LEU A 121 0.30 -5.14 -12.21
CA LEU A 121 1.33 -4.14 -11.91
C LEU A 121 2.42 -4.07 -12.99
N LYS A 122 2.80 -5.21 -13.57
CA LYS A 122 3.72 -5.26 -14.72
C LYS A 122 3.11 -4.56 -15.94
N LEU A 123 1.85 -4.85 -16.26
CA LEU A 123 1.14 -4.25 -17.39
C LEU A 123 1.00 -2.73 -17.23
N ILE A 124 0.63 -2.26 -16.03
CA ILE A 124 0.54 -0.83 -15.74
C ILE A 124 1.89 -0.15 -15.90
N GLY A 125 2.97 -0.76 -15.38
CA GLY A 125 4.32 -0.23 -15.48
C GLY A 125 4.85 -0.16 -16.93
N GLN A 126 4.38 -1.03 -17.82
CA GLN A 126 4.73 -1.04 -19.24
C GLN A 126 3.92 -0.04 -20.07
N SER A 127 2.69 0.25 -19.65
CA SER A 127 1.72 0.96 -20.49
C SER A 127 1.71 2.48 -20.33
N PHE A 128 2.56 3.10 -19.55
CA PHE A 128 2.67 4.56 -19.34
C PHE A 128 1.34 5.30 -19.10
N HIS A 129 0.28 4.64 -18.65
CA HIS A 129 -1.06 5.21 -18.69
C HIS A 129 -1.66 5.61 -17.35
N ARG A 130 -2.39 6.70 -17.38
CA ARG A 130 -3.29 7.38 -16.46
C ARG A 130 -4.24 6.49 -15.62
N LEU A 131 -4.14 5.18 -15.71
CA LEU A 131 -5.10 4.21 -15.16
C LEU A 131 -5.21 4.21 -13.64
N PHE A 132 -4.31 4.89 -12.93
CA PHE A 132 -4.29 4.80 -11.47
C PHE A 132 -5.23 5.80 -10.77
N ILE A 133 -5.50 6.94 -11.37
CA ILE A 133 -6.24 8.04 -10.74
C ILE A 133 -7.71 8.07 -11.14
N ASP A 134 -8.02 7.79 -12.42
CA ASP A 134 -9.39 7.86 -12.96
C ASP A 134 -10.24 6.59 -12.70
N SER A 135 -9.74 5.64 -11.91
CA SER A 135 -10.25 4.28 -11.89
C SER A 135 -11.33 3.99 -10.86
N VAL A 136 -12.33 4.87 -10.70
CA VAL A 136 -13.53 4.40 -9.99
C VAL A 136 -14.58 3.85 -10.95
N ASP A 137 -14.69 4.34 -12.18
CA ASP A 137 -15.77 3.92 -13.08
C ASP A 137 -15.37 3.46 -14.50
N VAL A 138 -14.17 3.75 -15.00
CA VAL A 138 -13.83 3.45 -16.41
C VAL A 138 -12.64 2.49 -16.54
N GLY A 139 -11.79 2.39 -15.52
CA GLY A 139 -10.54 1.64 -15.56
C GLY A 139 -10.70 0.12 -15.55
N LEU A 140 -11.74 -0.39 -14.91
CA LEU A 140 -11.93 -1.84 -14.73
C LEU A 140 -12.14 -2.56 -16.07
N THR A 141 -12.96 -2.00 -16.94
CA THR A 141 -13.25 -2.59 -18.25
C THR A 141 -12.04 -2.58 -19.18
N ALA A 142 -11.23 -1.51 -19.15
CA ALA A 142 -10.02 -1.41 -19.95
C ALA A 142 -8.90 -2.34 -19.42
N ILE A 143 -8.77 -2.47 -18.11
CA ILE A 143 -7.81 -3.39 -17.48
C ILE A 143 -8.17 -4.85 -17.77
N ILE A 144 -9.46 -5.22 -17.64
CA ILE A 144 -9.94 -6.57 -17.94
C ILE A 144 -9.75 -6.91 -19.42
N ALA A 145 -9.94 -5.94 -20.31
CA ALA A 145 -9.75 -6.13 -21.76
C ALA A 145 -8.26 -6.27 -22.15
N ALA A 146 -7.33 -5.68 -21.38
CA ALA A 146 -5.90 -5.75 -21.63
C ALA A 146 -5.22 -7.00 -21.05
N ILE A 147 -5.86 -7.73 -20.15
CA ILE A 147 -5.34 -9.00 -19.61
C ILE A 147 -5.41 -10.05 -20.72
N PRO A 148 -4.28 -10.66 -21.14
CA PRO A 148 -4.31 -11.76 -22.08
C PRO A 148 -5.28 -12.83 -21.59
N ARG A 149 -6.21 -13.23 -22.45
CA ARG A 149 -7.16 -14.30 -22.14
C ARG A 149 -6.38 -15.61 -22.03
N HIS A 150 -5.85 -15.89 -20.86
CA HIS A 150 -5.37 -17.23 -20.55
C HIS A 150 -6.57 -18.17 -20.59
N PRO A 151 -6.50 -19.35 -21.19
CA PRO A 151 -7.60 -20.31 -21.23
C PRO A 151 -7.82 -20.89 -19.82
N LEU A 152 -8.56 -20.17 -19.00
CA LEU A 152 -9.09 -20.67 -17.74
C LEU A 152 -10.56 -20.99 -17.97
N GLU A 153 -10.87 -22.24 -18.17
CA GLU A 153 -12.22 -22.80 -18.36
C GLU A 153 -13.17 -22.58 -17.18
N HIS A 154 -12.80 -21.81 -16.16
CA HIS A 154 -13.60 -21.58 -14.96
C HIS A 154 -14.00 -20.11 -14.69
N ARG A 155 -13.87 -19.20 -15.68
CA ARG A 155 -14.21 -17.76 -15.45
C ARG A 155 -15.67 -17.38 -15.75
N THR A 156 -16.51 -18.31 -16.20
CA THR A 156 -17.90 -18.00 -16.63
C THR A 156 -18.89 -17.89 -15.47
N SER A 157 -18.52 -18.19 -14.24
CA SER A 157 -19.43 -18.16 -13.07
C SER A 157 -19.31 -16.92 -12.18
N LEU A 158 -18.49 -15.92 -12.54
CA LEU A 158 -18.24 -14.74 -11.71
C LEU A 158 -18.93 -13.45 -12.21
N ILE A 159 -19.74 -13.54 -13.27
CA ILE A 159 -20.55 -12.42 -13.77
C ILE A 159 -22.00 -12.91 -13.91
N GLN A 160 -22.67 -13.10 -12.80
CA GLN A 160 -24.12 -13.11 -12.64
C GLN A 160 -24.49 -12.43 -11.33
#